data_7265c4492b5c5c3d0e455ab61224f27f
#
_entry.id   7265c4492b5c5c3d0e455ab61224f27f
#
_cell.length_a   1.000
_cell.length_b   1.000
_cell.length_c   1.000
_cell.angle_alpha   90.00
_cell.angle_beta   90.00
_cell.angle_gamma   90.00
#
_symmetry.space_group_name_H-M   'P 1'
#
loop_
_entity.id
_entity.type
_entity.pdbx_description
1 polymer ?
#
loop_
_entity_poly.entity_id
_entity_poly.type
_entity_poly.pdbx_seq_one_letter_code
_entity_poly.pdbx_strand_id
1 'polypeptide(L)'
;MNEFVNQFWNWYVILLVLFSIIACGILLWTQSTPPPAGKVDTTGHVWDETLEEFNNPLPKWWMWLFYITVVFSLVYAALYPTLGGYQGMLNWSSFGKHAEEVKAVNDTIKPLYDKYLKTDLKALAADKEAMETGKRLFLTYCMQCHGADGKGAKGFPNLTDQDWQWGGMPEQIVESISNGRVAAMPPHAQLGAETIKDLANYVRSLSGMPTDSVRVSKGQEAFNSSGCTGCHGPDAKGMTAMGAPNLTDKIWLYGGSEATVIETITKGRNNQMPAWKEFLGEGKVHVLAAYVMSLSSAGK
;
A
#
# COMPACT_ATOMS: atom_id res chain seq x y z
N MET A 1 -16.53 11.85 18.69
CA MET A 1 -15.72 10.80 19.32
C MET A 1 -14.57 11.46 20.07
N ASN A 2 -14.30 11.05 21.31
CA ASN A 2 -13.13 11.55 22.04
C ASN A 2 -11.89 10.90 21.41
N GLU A 3 -11.14 11.65 20.61
CA GLU A 3 -9.92 11.17 19.93
C GLU A 3 -8.73 10.98 20.89
N PHE A 4 -8.91 11.39 22.15
CA PHE A 4 -7.88 11.26 23.17
C PHE A 4 -8.00 9.96 23.96
N VAL A 5 -6.88 9.31 24.22
CA VAL A 5 -6.78 8.06 25.00
C VAL A 5 -7.37 8.22 26.41
N ASN A 6 -7.26 9.42 27.00
CA ASN A 6 -7.86 9.78 28.29
C ASN A 6 -8.06 11.28 28.44
N GLN A 7 -8.79 11.72 29.48
CA GLN A 7 -9.10 13.12 29.75
C GLN A 7 -7.87 13.98 30.09
N PHE A 8 -6.77 13.39 30.56
CA PHE A 8 -5.53 14.13 30.83
C PHE A 8 -5.03 14.85 29.57
N TRP A 9 -4.93 14.15 28.44
CA TRP A 9 -4.45 14.73 27.20
C TRP A 9 -5.38 15.81 26.64
N ASN A 10 -6.69 15.64 26.84
CA ASN A 10 -7.67 16.66 26.47
C ASN A 10 -7.41 17.98 27.21
N TRP A 11 -7.32 17.92 28.55
CA TRP A 11 -7.02 19.11 29.35
C TRP A 11 -5.62 19.66 29.10
N TYR A 12 -4.64 18.81 28.90
CA TYR A 12 -3.27 19.24 28.57
C TYR A 12 -3.24 20.13 27.32
N VAL A 13 -3.91 19.70 26.23
CA VAL A 13 -3.99 20.47 24.98
C VAL A 13 -4.73 21.81 25.21
N ILE A 14 -5.88 21.78 25.88
CA ILE A 14 -6.66 22.99 26.16
C ILE A 14 -5.83 24.03 26.95
N LEU A 15 -5.21 23.58 28.03
CA LEU A 15 -4.41 24.47 28.89
C LEU A 15 -3.18 25.00 28.13
N LEU A 16 -2.50 24.17 27.36
CA LEU A 16 -1.34 24.59 26.58
C LEU A 16 -1.70 25.66 25.54
N VAL A 17 -2.78 25.44 24.79
CA VAL A 17 -3.24 26.37 23.73
C VAL A 17 -3.67 27.70 24.36
N LEU A 18 -4.52 27.68 25.39
CA LEU A 18 -5.00 28.91 26.04
C LEU A 18 -3.87 29.66 26.72
N PHE A 19 -2.99 28.96 27.44
CA PHE A 19 -1.81 29.56 28.06
C PHE A 19 -0.93 30.26 27.03
N SER A 20 -0.64 29.59 25.90
CA SER A 20 0.21 30.16 24.85
C SER A 20 -0.39 31.43 24.24
N ILE A 21 -1.68 31.43 23.94
CA ILE A 21 -2.39 32.62 23.39
C ILE A 21 -2.39 33.76 24.41
N ILE A 22 -2.72 33.48 25.67
CA ILE A 22 -2.75 34.49 26.75
C ILE A 22 -1.35 35.04 27.00
N ALA A 23 -0.33 34.19 27.09
CA ALA A 23 1.07 34.58 27.27
C ALA A 23 1.57 35.48 26.13
N CYS A 24 1.23 35.15 24.88
CA CYS A 24 1.54 36.01 23.72
C CYS A 24 0.83 37.39 23.84
N GLY A 25 -0.43 37.40 24.25
CA GLY A 25 -1.16 38.65 24.49
C GLY A 25 -0.54 39.52 25.58
N ILE A 26 -0.17 38.93 26.71
CA ILE A 26 0.51 39.61 27.82
C ILE A 26 1.87 40.16 27.39
N LEU A 27 2.67 39.32 26.71
CA LEU A 27 3.97 39.72 26.20
C LEU A 27 3.85 40.90 25.24
N LEU A 28 2.90 40.86 24.31
CA LEU A 28 2.65 41.93 23.37
C LEU A 28 2.24 43.22 24.10
N TRP A 29 1.34 43.12 25.10
CA TRP A 29 0.91 44.26 25.88
C TRP A 29 2.06 44.92 26.66
N THR A 30 2.90 44.12 27.32
CA THR A 30 4.06 44.62 28.09
C THR A 30 5.14 45.25 27.19
N GLN A 31 5.37 44.71 26.00
CA GLN A 31 6.39 45.21 25.05
C GLN A 31 5.86 46.38 24.15
N SER A 32 4.55 46.65 24.17
CA SER A 32 3.94 47.73 23.41
C SER A 32 3.90 49.05 24.15
N THR A 33 4.21 49.08 25.45
CA THR A 33 4.19 50.29 26.27
C THR A 33 5.40 51.16 25.90
N PRO A 34 5.22 52.37 25.37
CA PRO A 34 6.34 53.26 25.03
C PRO A 34 7.09 53.64 26.31
N PRO A 35 8.43 53.68 26.26
CA PRO A 35 9.23 54.17 27.38
C PRO A 35 8.87 55.64 27.72
N PRO A 36 9.04 56.10 28.97
CA PRO A 36 8.81 57.50 29.34
C PRO A 36 9.60 58.42 28.43
N ALA A 37 9.00 59.57 28.09
CA ALA A 37 9.56 60.51 27.13
C ALA A 37 10.99 60.94 27.52
N GLY A 38 11.97 60.69 26.65
CA GLY A 38 13.26 61.34 26.69
C GLY A 38 14.51 60.52 26.52
N LYS A 39 14.56 59.22 26.89
CA LYS A 39 15.72 58.36 26.65
C LYS A 39 15.26 56.89 26.49
N VAL A 40 15.64 56.28 25.38
CA VAL A 40 15.58 54.83 25.24
C VAL A 40 16.74 54.28 26.09
N ASP A 41 16.38 53.57 27.14
CA ASP A 41 17.36 52.89 28.01
C ASP A 41 17.80 51.56 27.38
N THR A 42 18.92 51.03 27.86
CA THR A 42 19.36 49.70 27.40
C THR A 42 18.56 48.59 28.08
N THR A 43 18.53 47.41 27.51
CA THR A 43 17.89 46.22 28.11
C THR A 43 18.62 45.72 29.35
N GLY A 44 19.82 46.27 29.63
CA GLY A 44 20.71 45.83 30.70
C GLY A 44 21.47 44.52 30.39
N HIS A 45 21.27 43.97 29.20
CA HIS A 45 22.03 42.79 28.73
C HIS A 45 23.22 43.24 27.91
N VAL A 46 24.42 42.75 28.29
CA VAL A 46 25.69 43.06 27.61
C VAL A 46 26.12 41.86 26.80
N TRP A 47 26.31 42.06 25.50
CA TRP A 47 26.88 41.07 24.59
C TRP A 47 28.34 41.40 24.33
N ASP A 48 29.22 40.41 24.28
CA ASP A 48 30.62 40.59 23.84
C ASP A 48 31.34 41.76 24.57
N GLU A 49 31.19 41.82 25.91
CA GLU A 49 31.82 42.79 26.84
C GLU A 49 31.35 44.25 26.72
N THR A 50 30.93 44.73 25.54
CA THR A 50 30.64 46.18 25.33
C THR A 50 29.40 46.45 24.54
N LEU A 51 28.76 45.47 23.94
CA LEU A 51 27.58 45.67 23.07
C LEU A 51 26.30 45.56 23.87
N GLU A 52 25.56 46.65 23.98
CA GLU A 52 24.25 46.71 24.67
C GLU A 52 23.12 46.99 23.70
N GLU A 53 21.96 46.41 23.96
CA GLU A 53 20.75 46.61 23.13
C GLU A 53 19.93 47.77 23.71
N PHE A 54 19.42 48.65 22.85
CA PHE A 54 18.40 49.63 23.24
C PHE A 54 17.04 48.96 23.36
N ASN A 55 16.36 49.24 24.47
CA ASN A 55 14.98 48.79 24.74
C ASN A 55 13.96 49.61 23.91
N ASN A 56 13.98 49.42 22.61
CA ASN A 56 13.05 50.11 21.70
C ASN A 56 11.68 49.46 21.72
N PRO A 57 10.57 50.21 21.72
CA PRO A 57 9.22 49.66 21.59
C PRO A 57 9.08 48.99 20.19
N LEU A 58 8.17 48.01 20.13
CA LEU A 58 7.85 47.34 18.87
C LEU A 58 7.38 48.32 17.79
N PRO A 59 7.78 48.16 16.52
CA PRO A 59 7.21 48.97 15.42
C PRO A 59 5.68 48.85 15.40
N LYS A 60 4.96 49.96 15.23
CA LYS A 60 3.48 49.97 15.30
C LYS A 60 2.81 48.98 14.38
N TRP A 61 3.33 48.82 13.14
CA TRP A 61 2.79 47.87 12.17
C TRP A 61 2.94 46.42 12.64
N TRP A 62 4.08 46.08 13.27
CA TRP A 62 4.37 44.75 13.80
C TRP A 62 3.47 44.43 14.99
N MET A 63 3.32 45.38 15.89
CA MET A 63 2.42 45.32 17.03
C MET A 63 0.97 45.02 16.58
N TRP A 64 0.46 45.77 15.59
CA TRP A 64 -0.89 45.54 15.06
C TRP A 64 -1.02 44.19 14.37
N LEU A 65 -0.04 43.81 13.58
CA LEU A 65 -0.02 42.48 12.95
C LEU A 65 -0.11 41.35 14.00
N PHE A 66 0.61 41.47 15.10
CA PHE A 66 0.60 40.48 16.15
C PHE A 66 -0.75 40.47 16.93
N TYR A 67 -1.36 41.60 17.22
CA TYR A 67 -2.72 41.64 17.77
C TYR A 67 -3.75 40.99 16.86
N ILE A 68 -3.63 41.20 15.55
CA ILE A 68 -4.49 40.52 14.55
C ILE A 68 -4.34 39.03 14.63
N THR A 69 -3.09 38.49 14.74
CA THR A 69 -2.86 37.04 14.86
C THR A 69 -3.42 36.46 16.16
N VAL A 70 -3.36 37.20 17.29
CA VAL A 70 -3.98 36.79 18.57
C VAL A 70 -5.50 36.71 18.43
N VAL A 71 -6.13 37.74 17.87
CA VAL A 71 -7.58 37.74 17.61
C VAL A 71 -7.97 36.62 16.65
N PHE A 72 -7.20 36.43 15.56
CA PHE A 72 -7.40 35.35 14.63
C PHE A 72 -7.33 33.99 15.33
N SER A 73 -6.35 33.78 16.22
CA SER A 73 -6.19 32.51 16.95
C SER A 73 -7.40 32.19 17.82
N LEU A 74 -7.96 33.21 18.49
CA LEU A 74 -9.18 33.05 19.31
C LEU A 74 -10.40 32.72 18.45
N VAL A 75 -10.59 33.46 17.34
CA VAL A 75 -11.69 33.19 16.40
C VAL A 75 -11.54 31.79 15.79
N TYR A 76 -10.33 31.43 15.39
CA TYR A 76 -10.03 30.08 14.85
C TYR A 76 -10.31 28.99 15.89
N ALA A 77 -9.91 29.19 17.15
CA ALA A 77 -10.15 28.22 18.22
C ALA A 77 -11.66 28.06 18.53
N ALA A 78 -12.47 29.08 18.32
CA ALA A 78 -13.93 28.99 18.45
C ALA A 78 -14.57 28.24 17.26
N LEU A 79 -14.07 28.46 16.04
CA LEU A 79 -14.67 27.92 14.82
C LEU A 79 -14.23 26.48 14.54
N TYR A 80 -12.97 26.15 14.80
CA TYR A 80 -12.33 24.87 14.41
C TYR A 80 -11.89 24.04 15.62
N PRO A 81 -11.69 22.72 15.47
CA PRO A 81 -11.29 21.83 16.56
C PRO A 81 -9.82 22.03 16.95
N THR A 82 -9.54 22.98 17.83
CA THR A 82 -8.21 23.31 18.35
C THR A 82 -8.09 23.15 19.87
N LEU A 83 -9.22 23.08 20.56
CA LEU A 83 -9.28 22.97 22.02
C LEU A 83 -9.63 21.54 22.46
N GLY A 84 -8.66 20.64 22.38
CA GLY A 84 -8.84 19.26 22.82
C GLY A 84 -10.00 18.55 22.12
N GLY A 85 -10.96 18.02 22.88
CA GLY A 85 -12.16 17.36 22.35
C GLY A 85 -13.26 18.29 21.85
N TYR A 86 -13.05 19.59 21.85
CA TYR A 86 -14.01 20.56 21.31
C TYR A 86 -14.04 20.51 19.78
N GLN A 87 -15.21 20.29 19.19
CA GLN A 87 -15.39 20.11 17.74
C GLN A 87 -15.39 21.42 16.93
N GLY A 88 -15.33 22.56 17.61
CA GLY A 88 -15.53 23.87 16.98
C GLY A 88 -17.00 24.12 16.58
N MET A 89 -17.34 25.40 16.39
CA MET A 89 -18.71 25.79 15.98
C MET A 89 -19.07 25.27 14.58
N LEU A 90 -18.09 25.05 13.71
CA LEU A 90 -18.28 24.55 12.35
C LEU A 90 -18.36 23.02 12.28
N ASN A 91 -18.13 22.29 13.37
CA ASN A 91 -18.06 20.82 13.39
C ASN A 91 -17.16 20.25 12.27
N TRP A 92 -16.15 21.00 11.89
CA TRP A 92 -15.23 20.60 10.82
C TRP A 92 -14.22 19.57 11.33
N SER A 93 -13.94 18.56 10.52
CA SER A 93 -12.79 17.67 10.74
C SER A 93 -12.18 17.28 9.41
N SER A 94 -10.87 17.05 9.39
CA SER A 94 -10.17 16.57 8.18
C SER A 94 -10.71 15.22 7.72
N PHE A 95 -11.03 14.31 8.65
CA PHE A 95 -11.66 13.02 8.35
C PHE A 95 -13.07 13.18 7.77
N GLY A 96 -13.90 14.05 8.37
CA GLY A 96 -15.25 14.33 7.86
C GLY A 96 -15.21 14.91 6.45
N LYS A 97 -14.33 15.90 6.23
CA LYS A 97 -14.17 16.53 4.92
C LYS A 97 -13.66 15.53 3.87
N HIS A 98 -12.67 14.72 4.23
CA HIS A 98 -12.18 13.66 3.36
C HIS A 98 -13.28 12.64 3.03
N ALA A 99 -14.06 12.20 4.03
CA ALA A 99 -15.16 11.26 3.81
C ALA A 99 -16.24 11.83 2.87
N GLU A 100 -16.57 13.12 3.01
CA GLU A 100 -17.50 13.82 2.11
C GLU A 100 -16.96 13.88 0.67
N GLU A 101 -15.69 14.21 0.48
CA GLU A 101 -15.03 14.28 -0.83
C GLU A 101 -14.97 12.91 -1.49
N VAL A 102 -14.56 11.88 -0.74
CA VAL A 102 -14.55 10.49 -1.22
C VAL A 102 -15.96 10.03 -1.59
N LYS A 103 -16.95 10.35 -0.76
CA LYS A 103 -18.35 10.03 -1.07
C LYS A 103 -18.82 10.71 -2.34
N ALA A 104 -18.58 12.02 -2.50
CA ALA A 104 -18.99 12.77 -3.69
C ALA A 104 -18.35 12.20 -4.98
N VAL A 105 -17.05 11.86 -4.93
CA VAL A 105 -16.39 11.20 -6.06
C VAL A 105 -16.98 9.82 -6.33
N ASN A 106 -17.19 9.01 -5.30
CA ASN A 106 -17.78 7.68 -5.45
C ASN A 106 -19.21 7.74 -6.03
N ASP A 107 -20.04 8.67 -5.57
CA ASP A 107 -21.41 8.87 -6.09
C ASP A 107 -21.38 9.27 -7.59
N THR A 108 -20.39 10.07 -8.00
CA THR A 108 -20.22 10.48 -9.40
C THR A 108 -19.78 9.31 -10.31
N ILE A 109 -18.87 8.46 -9.84
CA ILE A 109 -18.32 7.35 -10.65
C ILE A 109 -19.14 6.07 -10.55
N LYS A 110 -19.97 5.94 -9.52
CA LYS A 110 -20.78 4.73 -9.26
C LYS A 110 -21.61 4.27 -10.45
N PRO A 111 -22.36 5.13 -11.18
CA PRO A 111 -23.16 4.68 -12.31
C PRO A 111 -22.34 4.00 -13.41
N LEU A 112 -21.08 4.46 -13.62
CA LEU A 112 -20.17 3.87 -14.60
C LEU A 112 -19.74 2.45 -14.17
N TYR A 113 -19.34 2.29 -12.91
CA TYR A 113 -18.94 0.98 -12.40
C TYR A 113 -20.11 0.01 -12.24
N ASP A 114 -21.31 0.51 -11.95
CA ASP A 114 -22.54 -0.30 -11.93
C ASP A 114 -22.89 -0.82 -13.36
N LYS A 115 -22.64 -0.01 -14.40
CA LYS A 115 -22.76 -0.45 -15.82
C LYS A 115 -21.72 -1.54 -16.12
N TYR A 116 -20.47 -1.32 -15.76
CA TYR A 116 -19.40 -2.30 -16.01
C TYR A 116 -19.65 -3.62 -15.27
N LEU A 117 -20.10 -3.58 -14.03
CA LEU A 117 -20.39 -4.77 -13.22
C LEU A 117 -21.50 -5.65 -13.82
N LYS A 118 -22.45 -5.05 -14.57
CA LYS A 118 -23.52 -5.78 -15.25
C LYS A 118 -23.10 -6.33 -16.62
N THR A 119 -21.94 -5.92 -17.13
CA THR A 119 -21.43 -6.35 -18.43
C THR A 119 -20.60 -7.62 -18.25
N ASP A 120 -20.79 -8.61 -19.11
CA ASP A 120 -19.96 -9.82 -19.14
C ASP A 120 -18.47 -9.48 -19.27
N LEU A 121 -17.60 -10.21 -18.57
CA LEU A 121 -16.18 -9.92 -18.52
C LEU A 121 -15.47 -9.97 -19.88
N LYS A 122 -15.89 -10.89 -20.77
CA LYS A 122 -15.31 -11.00 -22.11
C LYS A 122 -15.74 -9.82 -22.99
N ALA A 123 -17.02 -9.42 -22.87
CA ALA A 123 -17.53 -8.25 -23.57
C ALA A 123 -16.87 -6.97 -23.03
N LEU A 124 -16.67 -6.88 -21.70
CA LEU A 124 -16.00 -5.75 -21.07
C LEU A 124 -14.52 -5.66 -21.48
N ALA A 125 -13.83 -6.78 -21.65
CA ALA A 125 -12.45 -6.83 -22.13
C ALA A 125 -12.28 -6.32 -23.57
N ALA A 126 -13.37 -6.25 -24.34
CA ALA A 126 -13.39 -5.64 -25.67
C ALA A 126 -13.79 -4.14 -25.65
N ASP A 127 -14.28 -3.63 -24.55
CA ASP A 127 -14.66 -2.21 -24.39
C ASP A 127 -13.41 -1.34 -24.15
N LYS A 128 -13.14 -0.43 -25.08
CA LYS A 128 -11.93 0.41 -25.04
C LYS A 128 -11.89 1.34 -23.82
N GLU A 129 -13.01 1.93 -23.43
CA GLU A 129 -13.09 2.84 -22.29
C GLU A 129 -12.90 2.10 -20.97
N ALA A 130 -13.50 0.91 -20.84
CA ALA A 130 -13.29 0.04 -19.70
C ALA A 130 -11.83 -0.41 -19.59
N MET A 131 -11.18 -0.77 -20.73
CA MET A 131 -9.77 -1.17 -20.74
C MET A 131 -8.83 -0.02 -20.37
N GLU A 132 -9.11 1.19 -20.79
CA GLU A 132 -8.35 2.38 -20.37
C GLU A 132 -8.51 2.64 -18.86
N THR A 133 -9.70 2.44 -18.33
CA THR A 133 -9.97 2.53 -16.90
C THR A 133 -9.28 1.42 -16.13
N GLY A 134 -9.35 0.16 -16.61
CA GLY A 134 -8.65 -0.99 -16.05
C GLY A 134 -7.14 -0.80 -16.03
N LYS A 135 -6.57 -0.27 -17.11
CA LYS A 135 -5.14 0.07 -17.20
C LYS A 135 -4.72 1.09 -16.14
N ARG A 136 -5.49 2.16 -15.94
CA ARG A 136 -5.18 3.14 -14.88
C ARG A 136 -5.24 2.52 -13.49
N LEU A 137 -6.24 1.71 -13.20
CA LEU A 137 -6.35 0.98 -11.93
C LEU A 137 -5.17 0.02 -11.75
N PHE A 138 -4.79 -0.73 -12.79
CA PHE A 138 -3.66 -1.65 -12.77
C PHE A 138 -2.34 -0.92 -12.49
N LEU A 139 -2.07 0.17 -13.19
CA LEU A 139 -0.88 0.99 -12.98
C LEU A 139 -0.85 1.66 -11.60
N THR A 140 -1.99 1.85 -10.95
CA THR A 140 -2.06 2.44 -9.61
C THR A 140 -1.82 1.41 -8.50
N TYR A 141 -2.41 0.21 -8.63
CA TYR A 141 -2.48 -0.75 -7.52
C TYR A 141 -1.72 -2.06 -7.75
N CYS A 142 -1.47 -2.45 -9.00
CA CYS A 142 -0.98 -3.78 -9.35
C CYS A 142 0.45 -3.77 -9.89
N MET A 143 0.87 -2.69 -10.54
CA MET A 143 2.15 -2.61 -11.24
C MET A 143 3.37 -2.79 -10.34
N GLN A 144 3.28 -2.47 -9.07
CA GLN A 144 4.39 -2.60 -8.12
C GLN A 144 4.91 -4.04 -8.02
N CYS A 145 3.99 -5.02 -8.14
CA CYS A 145 4.31 -6.44 -8.09
C CYS A 145 4.37 -7.06 -9.50
N HIS A 146 3.36 -6.74 -10.34
CA HIS A 146 3.21 -7.38 -11.65
C HIS A 146 3.93 -6.68 -12.80
N GLY A 147 4.60 -5.55 -12.55
CA GLY A 147 5.21 -4.73 -13.60
C GLY A 147 4.19 -3.86 -14.34
N ALA A 148 4.63 -2.75 -14.92
CA ALA A 148 3.75 -1.85 -15.69
C ALA A 148 3.23 -2.51 -17.00
N ASP A 149 3.96 -3.48 -17.52
CA ASP A 149 3.62 -4.28 -18.70
C ASP A 149 2.90 -5.59 -18.37
N GLY A 150 2.67 -5.87 -17.08
CA GLY A 150 2.01 -7.08 -16.60
C GLY A 150 2.87 -8.36 -16.66
N LYS A 151 4.16 -8.27 -17.04
CA LYS A 151 5.03 -9.44 -17.20
C LYS A 151 5.59 -10.00 -15.90
N GLY A 152 5.25 -9.40 -14.78
CA GLY A 152 5.70 -9.84 -13.48
C GLY A 152 7.18 -9.58 -13.20
N ALA A 153 7.66 -10.25 -12.17
CA ALA A 153 9.05 -10.25 -11.76
C ALA A 153 9.35 -11.54 -10.98
N LYS A 154 10.59 -11.74 -10.55
CA LYS A 154 10.93 -12.91 -9.72
C LYS A 154 10.03 -12.98 -8.48
N GLY A 155 9.22 -14.04 -8.39
CA GLY A 155 8.24 -14.25 -7.32
C GLY A 155 6.86 -13.65 -7.59
N PHE A 156 6.67 -12.91 -8.69
CA PHE A 156 5.39 -12.33 -9.09
C PHE A 156 5.01 -12.82 -10.50
N PRO A 157 3.80 -13.40 -10.68
CA PRO A 157 3.44 -14.02 -11.94
C PRO A 157 3.31 -13.01 -13.08
N ASN A 158 3.66 -13.48 -14.28
CA ASN A 158 3.38 -12.83 -15.53
C ASN A 158 1.87 -12.97 -15.83
N LEU A 159 1.19 -11.87 -16.09
CA LEU A 159 -0.25 -11.82 -16.39
C LEU A 159 -0.53 -11.74 -17.90
N THR A 160 0.52 -11.78 -18.73
CA THR A 160 0.40 -11.67 -20.18
C THR A 160 0.53 -13.02 -20.89
N ASP A 161 0.91 -14.08 -20.17
CA ASP A 161 1.02 -15.45 -20.68
C ASP A 161 -0.27 -16.27 -20.44
N GLN A 162 -0.20 -17.57 -20.69
CA GLN A 162 -1.31 -18.50 -20.51
C GLN A 162 -1.16 -19.40 -19.28
N ASP A 163 -0.13 -19.16 -18.46
CA ASP A 163 0.09 -19.92 -17.23
C ASP A 163 -0.64 -19.27 -16.05
N TRP A 164 -1.69 -19.95 -15.60
CA TRP A 164 -2.56 -19.49 -14.54
C TRP A 164 -2.50 -20.42 -13.34
N GLN A 165 -1.62 -20.12 -12.40
CA GLN A 165 -1.41 -20.93 -11.19
C GLN A 165 -2.71 -21.18 -10.39
N TRP A 166 -3.65 -20.23 -10.40
CA TRP A 166 -4.95 -20.31 -9.71
C TRP A 166 -6.13 -20.43 -10.68
N GLY A 167 -5.83 -20.74 -11.96
CA GLY A 167 -6.80 -20.80 -13.03
C GLY A 167 -7.05 -19.47 -13.71
N GLY A 168 -7.27 -19.53 -15.03
CA GLY A 168 -7.43 -18.37 -15.92
C GLY A 168 -8.88 -18.13 -16.38
N MET A 169 -9.86 -18.81 -15.79
CA MET A 169 -11.27 -18.51 -16.08
C MET A 169 -11.65 -17.16 -15.49
N PRO A 170 -12.58 -16.42 -16.13
CA PRO A 170 -12.99 -15.08 -15.68
C PRO A 170 -13.29 -15.01 -14.19
N GLU A 171 -14.04 -15.96 -13.67
CA GLU A 171 -14.45 -16.05 -12.26
C GLU A 171 -13.26 -16.28 -11.33
N GLN A 172 -12.27 -17.07 -11.77
CA GLN A 172 -11.05 -17.35 -11.01
C GLN A 172 -10.14 -16.13 -10.92
N ILE A 173 -10.10 -15.31 -11.97
CA ILE A 173 -9.35 -14.04 -11.96
C ILE A 173 -10.03 -13.03 -11.02
N VAL A 174 -11.37 -12.90 -11.11
CA VAL A 174 -12.15 -12.07 -10.16
C VAL A 174 -11.93 -12.52 -8.73
N GLU A 175 -11.98 -13.82 -8.47
CA GLU A 175 -11.75 -14.42 -7.16
C GLU A 175 -10.34 -14.09 -6.64
N SER A 176 -9.32 -14.20 -7.50
CA SER A 176 -7.93 -13.92 -7.15
C SER A 176 -7.72 -12.45 -6.78
N ILE A 177 -8.35 -11.52 -7.49
CA ILE A 177 -8.27 -10.09 -7.19
C ILE A 177 -9.11 -9.75 -5.96
N SER A 178 -10.32 -10.33 -5.85
CA SER A 178 -11.25 -10.03 -4.75
C SER A 178 -10.70 -10.44 -3.39
N ASN A 179 -10.32 -11.71 -3.27
CA ASN A 179 -10.00 -12.34 -1.99
C ASN A 179 -8.51 -12.54 -1.76
N GLY A 180 -7.70 -12.22 -2.78
CA GLY A 180 -6.28 -12.49 -2.75
C GLY A 180 -5.95 -13.99 -2.86
N ARG A 181 -4.68 -14.32 -2.79
CA ARG A 181 -4.19 -15.71 -2.83
C ARG A 181 -3.03 -15.89 -1.88
N VAL A 182 -2.96 -17.05 -1.26
CA VAL A 182 -1.80 -17.47 -0.46
C VAL A 182 -1.34 -18.82 -1.00
N ALA A 183 -0.12 -18.84 -1.54
CA ALA A 183 0.52 -20.05 -2.03
C ALA A 183 1.72 -20.37 -1.14
N ALA A 184 1.68 -21.50 -0.45
CA ALA A 184 2.74 -21.94 0.44
C ALA A 184 3.26 -23.31 0.03
N MET A 185 4.54 -23.38 -0.33
CA MET A 185 5.30 -24.61 -0.45
C MET A 185 6.13 -24.79 0.82
N PRO A 186 5.95 -25.85 1.59
CA PRO A 186 6.72 -26.06 2.83
C PRO A 186 8.21 -26.31 2.52
N PRO A 187 9.11 -26.01 3.46
CA PRO A 187 10.53 -26.35 3.34
C PRO A 187 10.75 -27.86 3.49
N HIS A 188 11.69 -28.41 2.70
CA HIS A 188 12.05 -29.83 2.70
C HIS A 188 13.53 -30.07 3.05
N ALA A 189 14.16 -29.19 3.82
CA ALA A 189 15.56 -29.33 4.23
C ALA A 189 15.88 -30.66 4.92
N GLN A 190 14.91 -31.29 5.57
CA GLN A 190 15.03 -32.58 6.26
C GLN A 190 15.36 -33.75 5.32
N LEU A 191 15.15 -33.63 4.00
CA LEU A 191 15.48 -34.65 3.04
C LEU A 191 16.98 -34.78 2.80
N GLY A 192 17.79 -33.83 3.22
CA GLY A 192 19.23 -33.81 3.01
C GLY A 192 19.65 -33.27 1.65
N ALA A 193 20.87 -32.77 1.56
CA ALA A 193 21.36 -32.04 0.39
C ALA A 193 21.39 -32.85 -0.89
N GLU A 194 21.80 -34.13 -0.81
CA GLU A 194 21.89 -35.01 -2.00
C GLU A 194 20.50 -35.32 -2.56
N THR A 195 19.53 -35.70 -1.74
CA THR A 195 18.14 -35.94 -2.16
C THR A 195 17.52 -34.71 -2.79
N ILE A 196 17.74 -33.53 -2.19
CA ILE A 196 17.24 -32.25 -2.73
C ILE A 196 17.88 -31.98 -4.10
N LYS A 197 19.15 -32.25 -4.27
CA LYS A 197 19.82 -32.11 -5.56
C LYS A 197 19.28 -33.08 -6.61
N ASP A 198 18.98 -34.31 -6.23
CA ASP A 198 18.34 -35.31 -7.10
C ASP A 198 16.92 -34.83 -7.50
N LEU A 199 16.11 -34.37 -6.54
CA LEU A 199 14.81 -33.78 -6.80
C LEU A 199 14.87 -32.57 -7.74
N ALA A 200 15.85 -31.69 -7.56
CA ALA A 200 16.02 -30.51 -8.43
C ALA A 200 16.33 -30.91 -9.87
N ASN A 201 17.17 -31.94 -10.06
CA ASN A 201 17.46 -32.50 -11.40
C ASN A 201 16.22 -33.14 -12.03
N TYR A 202 15.46 -33.93 -11.27
CA TYR A 202 14.19 -34.47 -11.74
C TYR A 202 13.21 -33.39 -12.17
N VAL A 203 12.92 -32.41 -11.30
CA VAL A 203 11.97 -31.33 -11.60
C VAL A 203 12.40 -30.52 -12.83
N ARG A 204 13.68 -30.21 -12.97
CA ARG A 204 14.22 -29.54 -14.17
C ARG A 204 14.12 -30.42 -15.44
N SER A 205 14.27 -31.75 -15.34
CA SER A 205 14.12 -32.65 -16.47
C SER A 205 12.70 -32.66 -17.04
N LEU A 206 11.67 -32.45 -16.19
CA LEU A 206 10.26 -32.40 -16.61
C LEU A 206 9.99 -31.29 -17.62
N SER A 207 10.71 -30.17 -17.52
CA SER A 207 10.62 -29.03 -18.45
C SER A 207 11.64 -29.06 -19.59
N GLY A 208 12.36 -30.18 -19.73
CA GLY A 208 13.36 -30.39 -20.80
C GLY A 208 14.67 -29.66 -20.61
N MET A 209 14.99 -29.22 -19.39
CA MET A 209 16.27 -28.57 -19.08
C MET A 209 17.42 -29.62 -19.02
N PRO A 210 18.66 -29.20 -19.28
CA PRO A 210 19.83 -30.07 -19.10
C PRO A 210 19.98 -30.50 -17.63
N THR A 211 20.13 -31.84 -17.42
CA THR A 211 20.20 -32.46 -16.09
C THR A 211 21.13 -33.68 -16.10
N ASP A 212 21.52 -34.11 -14.90
CA ASP A 212 22.24 -35.38 -14.71
C ASP A 212 21.24 -36.54 -14.69
N SER A 213 21.34 -37.47 -15.67
CA SER A 213 20.42 -38.59 -15.83
C SER A 213 20.39 -39.55 -14.63
N VAL A 214 21.52 -39.74 -13.94
CA VAL A 214 21.58 -40.59 -12.74
C VAL A 214 20.78 -39.95 -11.60
N ARG A 215 20.87 -38.65 -11.44
CA ARG A 215 20.11 -37.89 -10.45
C ARG A 215 18.62 -37.86 -10.77
N VAL A 216 18.24 -37.77 -12.03
CA VAL A 216 16.83 -37.75 -12.46
C VAL A 216 16.08 -38.99 -11.97
N SER A 217 16.65 -40.21 -12.12
CA SER A 217 15.96 -41.42 -11.65
C SER A 217 15.74 -41.44 -10.15
N LYS A 218 16.77 -41.03 -9.34
CA LYS A 218 16.67 -40.94 -7.89
C LYS A 218 15.69 -39.84 -7.47
N GLY A 219 15.73 -38.72 -8.18
CA GLY A 219 14.83 -37.60 -7.93
C GLY A 219 13.37 -37.93 -8.19
N GLN A 220 13.08 -38.78 -9.21
CA GLN A 220 11.73 -39.27 -9.49
C GLN A 220 11.20 -40.13 -8.33
N GLU A 221 12.02 -41.05 -7.81
CA GLU A 221 11.67 -41.86 -6.65
C GLU A 221 11.38 -40.97 -5.42
N ALA A 222 12.26 -40.00 -5.17
CA ALA A 222 12.10 -39.05 -4.06
C ALA A 222 10.85 -38.17 -4.23
N PHE A 223 10.53 -37.72 -5.44
CA PHE A 223 9.33 -36.91 -5.71
C PHE A 223 8.05 -37.71 -5.38
N ASN A 224 8.01 -38.96 -5.71
CA ASN A 224 6.86 -39.83 -5.45
C ASN A 224 6.72 -40.22 -3.97
N SER A 225 7.84 -40.33 -3.24
CA SER A 225 7.85 -40.81 -1.86
C SER A 225 7.83 -39.69 -0.79
N SER A 226 8.25 -38.44 -1.15
CA SER A 226 8.41 -37.35 -0.18
C SER A 226 7.23 -36.39 -0.13
N GLY A 227 6.06 -36.76 -0.68
CA GLY A 227 4.83 -36.00 -0.60
C GLY A 227 4.68 -34.86 -1.63
N CYS A 228 5.62 -34.70 -2.56
CA CYS A 228 5.58 -33.67 -3.61
C CYS A 228 4.35 -33.81 -4.52
N THR A 229 3.96 -35.05 -4.82
CA THR A 229 2.78 -35.39 -5.65
C THR A 229 1.46 -34.93 -5.05
N GLY A 230 1.41 -34.68 -3.72
CA GLY A 230 0.19 -34.20 -3.03
C GLY A 230 -0.24 -32.79 -3.49
N CYS A 231 0.72 -31.94 -3.88
CA CYS A 231 0.44 -30.60 -4.37
C CYS A 231 0.70 -30.50 -5.89
N HIS A 232 1.78 -31.12 -6.39
CA HIS A 232 2.16 -30.99 -7.80
C HIS A 232 1.51 -32.05 -8.71
N GLY A 233 0.76 -33.00 -8.14
CA GLY A 233 0.16 -34.10 -8.88
C GLY A 233 1.16 -35.24 -9.23
N PRO A 234 0.68 -36.44 -9.53
CA PRO A 234 1.53 -37.56 -9.97
C PRO A 234 2.16 -37.32 -11.34
N ASP A 235 1.55 -36.47 -12.16
CA ASP A 235 2.03 -36.02 -13.47
C ASP A 235 2.81 -34.70 -13.41
N ALA A 236 3.04 -34.18 -12.23
CA ALA A 236 3.74 -32.91 -11.94
C ALA A 236 3.16 -31.67 -12.64
N LYS A 237 1.88 -31.72 -13.08
CA LYS A 237 1.20 -30.58 -13.72
C LYS A 237 0.62 -29.54 -12.76
N GLY A 238 0.81 -29.75 -11.47
CA GLY A 238 0.32 -28.84 -10.45
C GLY A 238 -1.15 -29.03 -10.12
N MET A 239 -1.66 -28.14 -9.26
CA MET A 239 -3.03 -28.17 -8.81
C MET A 239 -3.53 -26.73 -8.59
N THR A 240 -4.40 -26.24 -9.47
CA THR A 240 -4.92 -24.86 -9.42
C THR A 240 -5.69 -24.57 -8.13
N ALA A 241 -6.36 -25.57 -7.53
CA ALA A 241 -7.09 -25.39 -6.27
C ALA A 241 -6.18 -25.03 -5.07
N MET A 242 -4.89 -25.40 -5.15
CA MET A 242 -3.89 -25.13 -4.11
C MET A 242 -2.84 -24.10 -4.55
N GLY A 243 -2.91 -23.61 -5.79
CA GLY A 243 -1.91 -22.74 -6.37
C GLY A 243 -0.55 -23.40 -6.52
N ALA A 244 -0.51 -24.72 -6.67
CA ALA A 244 0.71 -25.46 -6.95
C ALA A 244 1.03 -25.37 -8.44
N PRO A 245 2.23 -24.88 -8.84
CA PRO A 245 2.57 -24.68 -10.24
C PRO A 245 2.77 -25.98 -10.99
N ASN A 246 2.54 -25.93 -12.30
CA ASN A 246 2.94 -26.95 -13.25
C ASN A 246 4.48 -26.98 -13.34
N LEU A 247 5.08 -28.16 -13.17
CA LEU A 247 6.54 -28.35 -13.22
C LEU A 247 7.01 -28.86 -14.57
N THR A 248 6.08 -29.12 -15.51
CA THR A 248 6.39 -29.72 -16.83
C THR A 248 6.54 -28.68 -17.94
N ASP A 249 6.18 -27.41 -17.66
CA ASP A 249 6.32 -26.30 -18.61
C ASP A 249 7.70 -25.61 -18.50
N LYS A 250 7.84 -24.48 -19.19
CA LYS A 250 9.08 -23.69 -19.20
C LYS A 250 8.95 -22.39 -18.37
N ILE A 251 7.89 -22.27 -17.59
CA ILE A 251 7.58 -21.05 -16.81
C ILE A 251 8.06 -21.25 -15.37
N TRP A 252 8.96 -20.38 -14.94
CA TRP A 252 9.64 -20.50 -13.66
C TRP A 252 9.54 -19.18 -12.88
N LEU A 253 8.60 -19.11 -11.95
CA LEU A 253 8.33 -17.90 -11.15
C LEU A 253 9.56 -17.38 -10.37
N TYR A 254 10.44 -18.28 -9.94
CA TYR A 254 11.68 -17.94 -9.21
C TYR A 254 12.95 -18.14 -10.03
N GLY A 255 12.82 -18.73 -11.20
CA GLY A 255 13.91 -19.15 -12.08
C GLY A 255 14.21 -20.65 -12.02
N GLY A 256 14.59 -21.24 -13.17
CA GLY A 256 14.79 -22.68 -13.37
C GLY A 256 16.24 -23.15 -13.22
N SER A 257 17.17 -22.33 -12.71
CA SER A 257 18.54 -22.79 -12.44
C SER A 257 18.54 -23.88 -11.36
N GLU A 258 19.49 -24.82 -11.43
CA GLU A 258 19.60 -25.88 -10.42
C GLU A 258 19.70 -25.32 -9.01
N ALA A 259 20.52 -24.29 -8.82
CA ALA A 259 20.68 -23.62 -7.52
C ALA A 259 19.36 -23.01 -7.01
N THR A 260 18.57 -22.39 -7.89
CA THR A 260 17.28 -21.78 -7.52
C THR A 260 16.23 -22.84 -7.17
N VAL A 261 16.21 -23.96 -7.89
CA VAL A 261 15.27 -25.05 -7.59
C VAL A 261 15.67 -25.74 -6.27
N ILE A 262 16.97 -25.96 -6.03
CA ILE A 262 17.48 -26.44 -4.74
C ILE A 262 17.06 -25.48 -3.61
N GLU A 263 17.25 -24.19 -3.78
CA GLU A 263 16.82 -23.19 -2.79
C GLU A 263 15.30 -23.28 -2.53
N THR A 264 14.51 -23.41 -3.59
CA THR A 264 13.04 -23.51 -3.49
C THR A 264 12.60 -24.74 -2.71
N ILE A 265 13.21 -25.91 -2.98
CA ILE A 265 12.89 -27.13 -2.26
C ILE A 265 13.37 -27.05 -0.80
N THR A 266 14.57 -26.52 -0.58
CA THR A 266 15.17 -26.46 0.75
C THR A 266 14.41 -25.52 1.69
N LYS A 267 14.12 -24.28 1.22
CA LYS A 267 13.55 -23.21 2.05
C LYS A 267 12.03 -23.13 1.96
N GLY A 268 11.44 -23.78 0.95
CA GLY A 268 10.04 -23.54 0.60
C GLY A 268 9.81 -22.18 -0.03
N ARG A 269 8.55 -21.88 -0.31
CA ARG A 269 8.09 -20.57 -0.82
C ARG A 269 6.78 -20.17 -0.13
N ASN A 270 6.63 -18.92 0.16
CA ASN A 270 5.38 -18.38 0.72
C ASN A 270 5.07 -17.05 0.03
N ASN A 271 4.08 -17.08 -0.86
CA ASN A 271 3.66 -15.91 -1.63
C ASN A 271 2.25 -15.51 -1.24
N GLN A 272 2.05 -14.20 -1.15
CA GLN A 272 0.75 -13.64 -0.87
C GLN A 272 0.40 -12.55 -1.89
N MET A 273 -0.76 -12.68 -2.53
CA MET A 273 -1.47 -11.62 -3.21
C MET A 273 -2.54 -11.07 -2.24
N PRO A 274 -2.55 -9.79 -1.90
CA PRO A 274 -3.56 -9.23 -0.99
C PRO A 274 -4.95 -9.21 -1.62
N ALA A 275 -5.99 -9.24 -0.77
CA ALA A 275 -7.39 -9.04 -1.18
C ALA A 275 -7.66 -7.57 -1.49
N TRP A 276 -8.38 -7.30 -2.58
CA TRP A 276 -8.63 -5.94 -3.04
C TRP A 276 -10.10 -5.52 -3.00
N LYS A 277 -11.04 -6.47 -2.77
CA LYS A 277 -12.48 -6.21 -2.84
C LYS A 277 -12.94 -5.15 -1.85
N GLU A 278 -12.49 -5.21 -0.60
CA GLU A 278 -12.91 -4.24 0.43
C GLU A 278 -12.40 -2.82 0.14
N PHE A 279 -11.20 -2.71 -0.43
CA PHE A 279 -10.60 -1.42 -0.74
C PHE A 279 -11.10 -0.80 -2.05
N LEU A 280 -11.23 -1.59 -3.11
CA LEU A 280 -11.58 -1.11 -4.44
C LEU A 280 -13.09 -1.13 -4.72
N GLY A 281 -13.81 -2.07 -4.11
CA GLY A 281 -15.19 -2.39 -4.44
C GLY A 281 -15.34 -3.30 -5.67
N GLU A 282 -16.49 -3.94 -5.79
CA GLU A 282 -16.76 -4.97 -6.80
C GLU A 282 -16.61 -4.46 -8.24
N GLY A 283 -17.10 -3.25 -8.52
CA GLY A 283 -17.06 -2.70 -9.87
C GLY A 283 -15.65 -2.46 -10.40
N LYS A 284 -14.72 -1.95 -9.57
CA LYS A 284 -13.32 -1.76 -9.96
C LYS A 284 -12.58 -3.09 -10.09
N VAL A 285 -12.88 -4.06 -9.21
CA VAL A 285 -12.33 -5.43 -9.31
C VAL A 285 -12.76 -6.08 -10.62
N HIS A 286 -14.03 -5.93 -11.01
CA HIS A 286 -14.55 -6.46 -12.25
C HIS A 286 -13.84 -5.88 -13.49
N VAL A 287 -13.64 -4.57 -13.54
CA VAL A 287 -12.89 -3.90 -14.62
C VAL A 287 -11.41 -4.34 -14.62
N LEU A 288 -10.79 -4.47 -13.45
CA LEU A 288 -9.41 -5.00 -13.35
C LEU A 288 -9.30 -6.43 -13.86
N ALA A 289 -10.26 -7.30 -13.53
CA ALA A 289 -10.29 -8.66 -14.04
C ALA A 289 -10.41 -8.70 -15.58
N ALA A 290 -11.30 -7.90 -16.15
CA ALA A 290 -11.43 -7.76 -17.60
C ALA A 290 -10.12 -7.25 -18.25
N TYR A 291 -9.45 -6.28 -17.62
CA TYR A 291 -8.17 -5.77 -18.11
C TYR A 291 -7.08 -6.85 -18.06
N VAL A 292 -6.93 -7.58 -16.94
CA VAL A 292 -5.97 -8.67 -16.80
C VAL A 292 -6.23 -9.76 -17.85
N MET A 293 -7.49 -10.13 -18.10
CA MET A 293 -7.86 -11.06 -19.18
C MET A 293 -7.40 -10.54 -20.55
N SER A 294 -7.54 -9.24 -20.79
CA SER A 294 -7.12 -8.64 -22.07
C SER A 294 -5.62 -8.72 -22.30
N LEU A 295 -4.80 -8.68 -21.23
CA LEU A 295 -3.35 -8.80 -21.34
C LEU A 295 -2.92 -10.18 -21.87
N SER A 296 -3.54 -11.25 -21.41
CA SER A 296 -3.22 -12.62 -21.85
C SER A 296 -3.80 -12.98 -23.24
N SER A 297 -4.83 -12.24 -23.70
CA SER A 297 -5.44 -12.46 -25.03
C SER A 297 -4.79 -11.60 -26.13
N ALA A 298 -4.09 -10.54 -25.80
CA ALA A 298 -3.41 -9.67 -26.76
C ALA A 298 -2.20 -10.31 -27.47
N GLY A 299 -1.75 -11.49 -27.02
CA GLY A 299 -0.67 -12.25 -27.61
C GLY A 299 -1.11 -13.33 -28.63
N LYS A 300 -2.40 -13.36 -29.01
CA LYS A 300 -2.95 -14.28 -30.02
C LYS A 300 -3.20 -13.50 -31.36
#